data_6431d048277455160b7bfd926b9ca3b8
#
_entry.id   6431d048277455160b7bfd926b9ca3b8
#
_cell.length_a   1.000
_cell.length_b   1.000
_cell.length_c   1.000
_cell.angle_alpha   90.00
_cell.angle_beta   90.00
_cell.angle_gamma   90.00
#
_symmetry.space_group_name_H-M   'P 1'
#
loop_
_entity.id
_entity.type
_entity.pdbx_description
1 polymer ?
#
loop_
_entity_poly.entity_id
_entity_poly.type
_entity_poly.pdbx_seq_one_letter_code
_entity_poly.pdbx_strand_id
1 'polypeptide(L)' 'MADSGVYNGMPASELGELDWRLAGGPGTGSGVELARLADGQIAVRNSADPDGPALIYTRAEIEALIGGAQDGDFDALLA' A
#
# COMPACT_ATOMS: atom_id res chain seq x y z
N MET A 1 10.44 20.38 -10.76
CA MET A 1 9.93 19.67 -10.87
C MET A 1 8.74 19.52 -10.54
N ALA A 2 8.39 19.09 -11.03
CA ALA A 2 7.08 19.12 -10.86
C ALA A 2 6.62 18.16 -9.86
N ASP A 3 5.62 18.55 -9.21
CA ASP A 3 4.83 17.71 -8.39
C ASP A 3 4.31 16.56 -9.21
N SER A 4 4.43 15.38 -8.70
CA SER A 4 3.91 14.19 -9.37
C SER A 4 2.39 14.11 -9.35
N GLY A 5 1.75 14.98 -8.58
CA GLY A 5 0.31 14.90 -8.36
C GLY A 5 -0.10 13.86 -7.34
N VAL A 6 0.86 13.16 -6.73
CA VAL A 6 0.58 12.13 -5.74
C VAL A 6 0.52 12.75 -4.36
N TYR A 7 -0.55 12.44 -3.63
CA TYR A 7 -0.68 12.92 -2.24
C TYR A 7 -1.37 11.85 -1.41
N ASN A 8 -1.07 11.86 -0.14
CA ASN A 8 -1.62 10.89 0.81
C ASN A 8 -3.13 11.08 0.95
N GLY A 9 -3.88 10.02 0.76
CA GLY A 9 -5.34 10.07 0.84
C GLY A 9 -6.05 10.28 -0.49
N MET A 10 -5.30 10.42 -1.58
CA MET A 10 -5.91 10.59 -2.90
C MET A 10 -6.69 9.35 -3.32
N PRO A 11 -7.69 9.49 -4.19
CA PRO A 11 -8.38 8.31 -4.71
C PRO A 11 -7.40 7.38 -5.42
N ALA A 12 -7.41 6.10 -5.04
CA ALA A 12 -6.49 5.13 -5.62
C ALA A 12 -6.67 5.00 -7.13
N SER A 13 -7.90 5.18 -7.61
CA SER A 13 -8.18 5.13 -9.05
C SER A 13 -7.46 6.21 -9.85
N GLU A 14 -7.05 7.29 -9.22
CA GLU A 14 -6.33 8.38 -9.90
C GLU A 14 -4.84 8.11 -10.06
N LEU A 15 -4.34 7.04 -9.47
CA LEU A 15 -2.93 6.67 -9.61
C LEU A 15 -2.61 6.00 -10.96
N GLY A 16 -3.63 5.72 -11.77
CA GLY A 16 -3.46 5.04 -13.04
C GLY A 16 -3.35 3.53 -12.86
N GLU A 17 -2.83 2.86 -13.88
CA GLU A 17 -2.69 1.43 -13.82
C GLU A 17 -1.42 1.05 -13.07
N LEU A 18 -1.57 0.31 -12.00
CA LEU A 18 -0.48 -0.13 -11.16
C LEU A 18 -0.57 -1.65 -10.96
N ASP A 19 0.57 -2.24 -10.65
CA ASP A 19 0.64 -3.67 -10.32
C ASP A 19 0.35 -3.84 -8.83
N TRP A 20 -0.93 -3.89 -8.49
CA TRP A 20 -1.36 -4.05 -7.11
C TRP A 20 -1.13 -5.46 -6.63
N ARG A 21 -0.45 -5.60 -5.51
CA ARG A 21 -0.16 -6.89 -4.91
C ARG A 21 -0.93 -7.05 -3.61
N LEU A 22 -1.72 -8.10 -3.54
CA LEU A 22 -2.56 -8.38 -2.39
C LEU A 22 -1.73 -9.08 -1.31
N ALA A 23 -1.76 -8.54 -0.11
CA ALA A 23 -1.11 -9.17 1.03
C ALA A 23 -1.76 -10.54 1.25
N GLY A 24 -0.94 -11.59 1.37
CA GLY A 24 -1.42 -12.96 1.48
C GLY A 24 -1.63 -13.65 0.15
N GLY A 25 -1.56 -12.91 -0.95
CA GLY A 25 -1.69 -13.47 -2.29
C GLY A 25 -3.12 -13.65 -2.76
N PRO A 26 -3.30 -14.12 -4.01
CA PRO A 26 -4.63 -14.29 -4.59
C PRO A 26 -5.46 -15.29 -3.81
N GLY A 27 -6.75 -15.06 -3.76
CA GLY A 27 -7.68 -15.96 -3.10
C GLY A 27 -7.93 -15.68 -1.62
N THR A 28 -7.29 -14.64 -1.07
CA THR A 28 -7.51 -14.28 0.34
C THR A 28 -8.76 -13.41 0.53
N GLY A 29 -9.41 -12.99 -0.55
CA GLY A 29 -10.58 -12.11 -0.50
C GLY A 29 -10.17 -10.66 -0.39
N SER A 30 -10.90 -9.86 0.34
CA SER A 30 -10.54 -8.47 0.55
C SER A 30 -9.35 -8.37 1.48
N GLY A 31 -8.62 -7.28 1.36
CA GLY A 31 -7.46 -7.10 2.21
C GLY A 31 -6.66 -5.89 1.83
N VAL A 32 -5.38 -5.96 2.10
CA VAL A 32 -4.45 -4.85 1.91
C VAL A 32 -3.67 -5.07 0.61
N GLU A 33 -3.69 -4.08 -0.27
CA GLU A 33 -2.92 -4.12 -1.50
C GLU A 33 -1.88 -3.01 -1.51
N LEU A 34 -0.71 -3.34 -2.04
CA LEU A 34 0.39 -2.39 -2.19
C LEU A 34 0.84 -2.36 -3.64
N ALA A 35 1.24 -1.18 -4.11
CA ALA A 35 1.77 -1.03 -5.47
C ALA A 35 2.89 0.00 -5.46
N ARG A 36 3.93 -0.26 -6.26
CA ARG A 36 5.04 0.67 -6.37
C ARG A 36 4.73 1.74 -7.42
N LEU A 37 4.96 2.99 -7.07
CA LEU A 37 4.81 4.11 -7.98
C LEU A 37 6.09 4.34 -8.77
N ALA A 38 5.99 5.10 -9.85
CA ALA A 38 7.12 5.36 -10.74
C ALA A 38 8.31 6.02 -10.03
N ASP A 39 8.04 6.82 -8.98
CA ASP A 39 9.08 7.51 -8.24
C ASP A 39 9.67 6.69 -7.09
N GLY A 40 9.24 5.45 -6.94
CA GLY A 40 9.73 4.55 -5.89
C GLY A 40 8.93 4.57 -4.60
N GLN A 41 7.96 5.47 -4.47
CA GLN A 41 7.03 5.42 -3.35
C GLN A 41 6.09 4.23 -3.48
N ILE A 42 5.43 3.89 -2.40
CA ILE A 42 4.52 2.75 -2.34
C ILE A 42 3.13 3.24 -1.96
N ALA A 43 2.14 2.86 -2.75
CA ALA A 43 0.75 3.15 -2.44
C ALA A 43 0.11 1.94 -1.76
N VAL A 44 -0.73 2.20 -0.78
CA VAL A 44 -1.46 1.17 -0.05
C VAL A 44 -2.95 1.48 -0.17
N ARG A 45 -3.75 0.49 -0.51
CA ARG A 45 -5.20 0.66 -0.58
C ARG A 45 -5.91 -0.54 0.03
N ASN A 46 -7.19 -0.34 0.32
CA ASN A 46 -8.08 -1.42 0.70
C ASN A 46 -8.63 -2.06 -0.57
N SER A 47 -8.38 -3.34 -0.78
CA SER A 47 -8.83 -4.02 -2.00
C SER A 47 -10.36 -4.10 -2.11
N ALA A 48 -11.07 -3.99 -1.00
CA ALA A 48 -12.53 -3.97 -0.99
C ALA A 48 -13.08 -2.62 -1.42
N ASP A 49 -12.23 -1.59 -1.48
CA ASP A 49 -12.61 -0.23 -1.89
C ASP A 49 -11.54 0.32 -2.83
N PRO A 50 -11.45 -0.23 -4.05
CA PRO A 50 -10.34 0.11 -4.95
C PRO A 50 -10.33 1.56 -5.42
N ASP A 51 -11.46 2.25 -5.33
CA ASP A 51 -11.53 3.68 -5.66
C ASP A 51 -11.38 4.57 -4.44
N GLY A 52 -11.22 3.97 -3.27
CA GLY A 52 -11.09 4.70 -2.03
C GLY A 52 -9.72 5.35 -1.88
N PRO A 53 -9.45 5.94 -0.70
CA PRO A 53 -8.20 6.65 -0.50
C PRO A 53 -6.99 5.72 -0.53
N ALA A 54 -5.92 6.20 -1.15
CA ALA A 54 -4.64 5.52 -1.14
C ALA A 54 -3.72 6.21 -0.13
N LEU A 55 -3.02 5.44 0.67
CA LEU A 55 -1.98 5.95 1.56
C LEU A 55 -0.66 5.85 0.82
N ILE A 56 0.14 6.89 0.90
CA ILE A 56 1.41 6.96 0.16
C ILE A 56 2.56 6.93 1.16
N TYR A 57 3.44 5.96 1.00
CA TYR A 57 4.58 5.75 1.88
C TYR A 57 5.88 5.74 1.11
N THR A 58 6.95 6.09 1.77
CA THR A 58 8.29 5.95 1.19
C THR A 58 8.69 4.47 1.20
N ARG A 59 9.67 4.15 0.38
CA ARG A 59 10.23 2.80 0.39
C ARG A 59 10.75 2.42 1.78
N ALA A 60 11.44 3.34 2.44
CA ALA A 60 12.00 3.07 3.77
C ALA A 60 10.92 2.74 4.79
N GLU A 61 9.78 3.44 4.71
CA GLU A 61 8.65 3.17 5.60
C GLU A 61 8.08 1.78 5.37
N ILE A 62 7.96 1.37 4.12
CA ILE A 62 7.44 0.03 3.81
C ILE A 62 8.47 -1.05 4.19
N GLU A 63 9.76 -0.79 3.99
CA GLU A 63 10.79 -1.71 4.47
C GLU A 63 10.69 -1.92 5.99
N ALA A 64 10.45 -0.85 6.74
CA ALA A 64 10.28 -0.93 8.17
C ALA A 64 9.02 -1.73 8.54
N LEU A 65 7.93 -1.53 7.81
CA LEU A 65 6.69 -2.29 8.03
C LEU A 65 6.92 -3.78 7.82
N ILE A 66 7.57 -4.14 6.71
CA ILE A 66 7.83 -5.54 6.39
C ILE A 66 8.73 -6.17 7.45
N GLY A 67 9.80 -5.48 7.83
CA GLY A 67 10.70 -5.97 8.86
C GLY A 67 10.02 -6.11 10.21
N GLY A 68 9.21 -5.14 10.59
CA GLY A 68 8.45 -5.20 11.82
C GLY A 68 7.47 -6.35 11.84
N ALA A 69 6.78 -6.59 10.73
CA ALA A 69 5.87 -7.73 10.62
C ALA A 69 6.61 -9.06 10.77
N GLN A 70 7.77 -9.17 10.15
CA GLN A 70 8.61 -10.39 10.27
C GLN A 70 9.10 -10.61 11.69
N ASP A 71 9.36 -9.53 12.42
CA ASP A 71 9.82 -9.58 13.80
C ASP A 71 8.70 -9.78 14.82
N GLY A 72 7.45 -9.82 14.37
CA GLY A 72 6.31 -10.02 15.27
C GLY A 72 5.82 -8.74 15.92
N ASP A 73 6.24 -7.55 15.46
CA ASP A 73 5.90 -6.28 16.10
C ASP A 73 4.39 -6.04 16.16
N PHE A 74 3.63 -6.62 15.23
CA PHE A 74 2.19 -6.39 15.14
C PHE A 74 1.35 -7.58 15.57
N ASP A 75 1.99 -8.65 16.05
CA ASP A 75 1.27 -9.87 16.40
C ASP A 75 0.27 -9.65 17.52
N ALA A 76 0.57 -8.74 18.45
CA ALA A 76 -0.32 -8.44 19.56
C ALA A 76 -1.66 -7.86 19.13
N LEU A 77 -1.73 -7.28 17.92
CA LEU A 77 -2.97 -6.75 17.39
C LEU A 77 -3.98 -7.86 17.06
N LEU A 78 -3.51 -9.08 16.91
CA LEU A 78 -4.33 -10.23 16.54
C LEU A 78 -4.57 -11.16 17.72
N ALA A 79 -4.03 -10.84 18.88
CA ALA A 79 -4.17 -11.68 20.06
C ALA A 79 -5.55 -11.54 20.71
#